data_660686cb4baf6bbc8ff8858caab7eb42
#
_entry.id   660686cb4baf6bbc8ff8858caab7eb42
#
_cell.length_a   1.000
_cell.length_b   1.000
_cell.length_c   1.000
_cell.angle_alpha   90.00
_cell.angle_beta   90.00
_cell.angle_gamma   90.00
#
_symmetry.space_group_name_H-M   'P 1'
#
loop_
_entity.id
_entity.type
_entity.pdbx_description
1 polymer ?
#
loop_
_entity_poly.entity_id
_entity_poly.type
_entity_poly.pdbx_seq_one_letter_code
_entity_poly.pdbx_strand_id
1 'polypeptide(L)'
;MPDKVKFTYNELVLLLTAFAAGAVDVIGFATLGGVFASAMTGNFALLAYYVAQGESQAAMGSVVALSGFALGCAVGVLQRRGRSQEQALNLLIAGEAGLLLFFALYAMWTPHVAHAPSDHLQILLLAVAMGLQAVASQTVSFTTIVFTTTLTKLVGTIADSIANGDVSGLKDVKIQSATVIAYLFGALLSGALIVHKVEEVVLLPFIGVALAFVMHRRSHRKAA
;
A
#
# COMPACT_ATOMS: atom_id res chain seq x y z
N MET A 1 -10.39 12.84 32.16
CA MET A 1 -10.49 11.61 31.35
C MET A 1 -9.79 11.89 30.04
N PRO A 2 -8.80 11.09 29.61
CA PRO A 2 -8.16 11.34 28.33
C PRO A 2 -9.21 11.18 27.22
N ASP A 3 -9.31 12.19 26.35
CA ASP A 3 -10.18 12.17 25.19
C ASP A 3 -10.01 10.86 24.44
N LYS A 4 -11.09 10.12 24.27
CA LYS A 4 -11.07 8.88 23.45
C LYS A 4 -10.60 9.26 22.06
N VAL A 5 -9.51 8.67 21.64
CA VAL A 5 -8.92 8.82 20.31
C VAL A 5 -9.95 8.39 19.25
N LYS A 6 -10.78 9.33 18.81
CA LYS A 6 -11.70 9.09 17.69
C LYS A 6 -10.96 9.45 16.40
N PHE A 7 -10.68 8.44 15.58
CA PHE A 7 -10.24 8.66 14.22
C PHE A 7 -11.40 9.11 13.34
N THR A 8 -11.15 10.05 12.45
CA THR A 8 -12.10 10.42 11.39
C THR A 8 -12.22 9.31 10.36
N TYR A 9 -13.27 9.30 9.57
CA TYR A 9 -13.43 8.31 8.48
C TYR A 9 -12.26 8.31 7.50
N ASN A 10 -11.73 9.49 7.16
CA ASN A 10 -10.58 9.61 6.26
C ASN A 10 -9.30 9.03 6.88
N GLU A 11 -9.08 9.22 8.19
CA GLU A 11 -7.97 8.62 8.91
C GLU A 11 -8.09 7.08 8.95
N LEU A 12 -9.30 6.54 9.12
CA LEU A 12 -9.51 5.08 9.07
C LEU A 12 -9.25 4.51 7.68
N VAL A 13 -9.66 5.19 6.61
CA VAL A 13 -9.33 4.80 5.22
C VAL A 13 -7.83 4.75 5.05
N LEU A 14 -7.10 5.77 5.52
CA LEU A 14 -5.65 5.83 5.49
C LEU A 14 -4.98 4.65 6.21
N LEU A 15 -5.46 4.30 7.41
CA LEU A 15 -4.92 3.17 8.18
C LEU A 15 -5.15 1.82 7.49
N LEU A 16 -6.34 1.62 6.92
CA LEU A 16 -6.70 0.38 6.22
C LEU A 16 -5.91 0.20 4.93
N THR A 17 -5.69 1.28 4.18
CA THR A 17 -4.86 1.24 2.97
C THR A 17 -3.38 1.07 3.31
N ALA A 18 -2.87 1.67 4.39
CA ALA A 18 -1.52 1.43 4.88
C ALA A 18 -1.32 -0.03 5.33
N PHE A 19 -2.28 -0.60 6.03
CA PHE A 19 -2.30 -2.02 6.39
C PHE A 19 -2.23 -2.92 5.14
N ALA A 20 -3.05 -2.63 4.13
CA ALA A 20 -3.03 -3.37 2.87
C ALA A 20 -1.68 -3.27 2.16
N ALA A 21 -1.05 -2.10 2.12
CA ALA A 21 0.27 -1.90 1.52
C ALA A 21 1.35 -2.75 2.23
N GLY A 22 1.34 -2.80 3.58
CA GLY A 22 2.25 -3.65 4.34
C GLY A 22 2.05 -5.14 4.04
N ALA A 23 0.80 -5.57 3.94
CA ALA A 23 0.47 -6.94 3.57
C ALA A 23 0.95 -7.29 2.16
N VAL A 24 0.69 -6.42 1.19
CA VAL A 24 1.11 -6.60 -0.21
C VAL A 24 2.63 -6.69 -0.35
N ASP A 25 3.38 -5.82 0.34
CA ASP A 25 4.84 -5.84 0.27
C ASP A 25 5.44 -7.13 0.81
N VAL A 26 4.91 -7.65 1.91
CA VAL A 26 5.39 -8.93 2.48
C VAL A 26 4.99 -10.11 1.60
N ILE A 27 3.77 -10.13 1.04
CA ILE A 27 3.35 -11.17 0.10
C ILE A 27 4.27 -11.14 -1.14
N GLY A 28 4.49 -9.98 -1.76
CA GLY A 28 5.35 -9.83 -2.92
C GLY A 28 6.78 -10.29 -2.64
N PHE A 29 7.34 -9.87 -1.52
CA PHE A 29 8.70 -10.22 -1.14
C PHE A 29 8.86 -11.72 -0.81
N ALA A 30 7.95 -12.28 -0.02
CA ALA A 30 8.09 -13.64 0.48
C ALA A 30 7.65 -14.72 -0.53
N THR A 31 6.72 -14.40 -1.45
CA THR A 31 6.12 -15.41 -2.33
C THR A 31 6.36 -15.17 -3.83
N LEU A 32 6.73 -13.96 -4.25
CA LEU A 32 6.84 -13.58 -5.66
C LEU A 32 8.28 -13.20 -6.07
N GLY A 33 9.28 -13.85 -5.51
CA GLY A 33 10.67 -13.70 -5.97
C GLY A 33 11.41 -12.49 -5.39
N GLY A 34 11.04 -12.03 -4.19
CA GLY A 34 11.81 -11.01 -3.46
C GLY A 34 11.56 -9.57 -3.92
N VAL A 35 10.42 -9.29 -4.57
CA VAL A 35 10.06 -7.94 -5.04
C VAL A 35 9.06 -7.26 -4.12
N PHE A 36 9.10 -5.94 -4.05
CA PHE A 36 8.10 -5.14 -3.35
C PHE A 36 7.07 -4.59 -4.33
N ALA A 37 5.80 -4.55 -3.93
CA ALA A 37 4.77 -3.96 -4.77
C ALA A 37 4.62 -2.44 -4.55
N SER A 38 4.99 -1.91 -3.38
CA SER A 38 4.89 -0.49 -3.05
C SER A 38 6.24 0.19 -2.81
N ALA A 39 7.28 -0.53 -2.38
CA ALA A 39 8.59 0.02 -2.05
C ALA A 39 9.51 0.12 -3.29
N MET A 40 9.19 1.03 -4.20
CA MET A 40 9.87 1.15 -5.51
C MET A 40 11.36 1.43 -5.41
N THR A 41 11.82 2.18 -4.40
CA THR A 41 13.26 2.40 -4.15
C THR A 41 13.99 1.07 -3.87
N GLY A 42 13.33 0.16 -3.15
CA GLY A 42 13.85 -1.20 -2.95
C GLY A 42 13.97 -1.97 -4.26
N ASN A 43 12.96 -1.89 -5.13
CA ASN A 43 13.00 -2.55 -6.44
C ASN A 43 14.09 -2.00 -7.36
N PHE A 44 14.40 -0.70 -7.33
CA PHE A 44 15.54 -0.16 -8.06
C PHE A 44 16.87 -0.75 -7.56
N ALA A 45 17.05 -0.88 -6.25
CA ALA A 45 18.25 -1.47 -5.66
C ALA A 45 18.35 -2.98 -6.01
N LEU A 46 17.25 -3.72 -5.91
CA LEU A 46 17.17 -5.14 -6.28
C LEU A 46 17.47 -5.34 -7.77
N LEU A 47 16.90 -4.51 -8.65
CA LEU A 47 17.18 -4.56 -10.09
C LEU A 47 18.68 -4.40 -10.37
N ALA A 48 19.31 -3.39 -9.78
CA ALA A 48 20.75 -3.15 -9.97
C ALA A 48 21.59 -4.34 -9.45
N TYR A 49 21.23 -4.88 -8.32
CA TYR A 49 21.89 -6.03 -7.70
C TYR A 49 21.79 -7.29 -8.57
N TYR A 50 20.58 -7.66 -9.02
CA TYR A 50 20.37 -8.84 -9.87
C TYR A 50 21.02 -8.72 -11.25
N VAL A 51 21.01 -7.52 -11.84
CA VAL A 51 21.73 -7.25 -13.10
C VAL A 51 23.23 -7.45 -12.90
N ALA A 52 23.80 -6.98 -11.79
CA ALA A 52 25.22 -7.16 -11.49
C ALA A 52 25.61 -8.63 -11.28
N GLN A 53 24.67 -9.46 -10.79
CA GLN A 53 24.87 -10.90 -10.63
C GLN A 53 24.61 -11.72 -11.91
N GLY A 54 24.03 -11.12 -12.95
CA GLY A 54 23.60 -11.83 -14.16
C GLY A 54 22.31 -12.63 -13.98
N GLU A 55 21.54 -12.37 -12.91
CA GLU A 55 20.28 -13.04 -12.60
C GLU A 55 19.09 -12.39 -13.31
N SER A 56 19.00 -12.62 -14.62
CA SER A 56 18.03 -11.94 -15.49
C SER A 56 16.56 -12.18 -15.09
N GLN A 57 16.22 -13.37 -14.58
CA GLN A 57 14.85 -13.69 -14.17
C GLN A 57 14.43 -12.91 -12.90
N ALA A 58 15.31 -12.83 -11.92
CA ALA A 58 15.06 -12.04 -10.71
C ALA A 58 15.02 -10.53 -11.03
N ALA A 59 15.91 -10.05 -11.90
CA ALA A 59 15.89 -8.67 -12.40
C ALA A 59 14.55 -8.34 -13.10
N MET A 60 13.99 -9.28 -13.88
CA MET A 60 12.70 -9.09 -14.57
C MET A 60 11.55 -8.84 -13.57
N GLY A 61 11.52 -9.51 -12.43
CA GLY A 61 10.54 -9.26 -11.38
C GLY A 61 10.52 -7.78 -10.93
N SER A 62 11.72 -7.21 -10.70
CA SER A 62 11.85 -5.79 -10.35
C SER A 62 11.40 -4.86 -11.48
N VAL A 63 11.71 -5.19 -12.75
CA VAL A 63 11.25 -4.42 -13.92
C VAL A 63 9.73 -4.43 -14.00
N VAL A 64 9.10 -5.59 -13.82
CA VAL A 64 7.64 -5.73 -13.85
C VAL A 64 7.00 -4.91 -12.71
N ALA A 65 7.55 -4.95 -11.49
CA ALA A 65 7.05 -4.17 -10.37
C ALA A 65 7.14 -2.66 -10.62
N LEU A 66 8.31 -2.17 -11.09
CA LEU A 66 8.52 -0.76 -11.41
C LEU A 66 7.57 -0.28 -12.52
N SER A 67 7.45 -1.07 -13.59
CA SER A 67 6.58 -0.75 -14.73
C SER A 67 5.10 -0.78 -14.35
N GLY A 68 4.69 -1.79 -13.57
CA GLY A 68 3.33 -1.91 -13.06
C GLY A 68 2.92 -0.74 -12.16
N PHE A 69 3.80 -0.35 -11.24
CA PHE A 69 3.56 0.80 -10.37
C PHE A 69 3.44 2.10 -11.18
N ALA A 70 4.34 2.33 -12.14
CA ALA A 70 4.27 3.49 -13.02
C ALA A 70 2.98 3.52 -13.84
N LEU A 71 2.53 2.36 -14.37
CA LEU A 71 1.26 2.21 -15.07
C LEU A 71 0.08 2.54 -14.14
N GLY A 72 0.07 2.01 -12.92
CA GLY A 72 -0.95 2.30 -11.91
C GLY A 72 -1.03 3.78 -11.58
N CYS A 73 0.11 4.45 -11.40
CA CYS A 73 0.17 5.89 -11.20
C CYS A 73 -0.40 6.66 -12.42
N ALA A 74 0.00 6.29 -13.63
CA ALA A 74 -0.48 6.95 -14.86
C ALA A 74 -2.00 6.81 -15.00
N VAL A 75 -2.54 5.60 -14.85
CA VAL A 75 -3.98 5.32 -14.87
C VAL A 75 -4.69 6.11 -13.77
N GLY A 76 -4.15 6.11 -12.56
CA GLY A 76 -4.73 6.84 -11.43
C GLY A 76 -4.81 8.35 -11.67
N VAL A 77 -3.75 8.95 -12.22
CA VAL A 77 -3.73 10.38 -12.57
C VAL A 77 -4.77 10.69 -13.64
N LEU A 78 -4.89 9.83 -14.65
CA LEU A 78 -5.92 10.00 -15.70
C LEU A 78 -7.34 9.86 -15.13
N GLN A 79 -7.56 8.91 -14.24
CA GLN A 79 -8.85 8.73 -13.57
C GLN A 79 -9.24 9.92 -12.68
N ARG A 80 -8.27 10.63 -12.11
CA ARG A 80 -8.51 11.82 -11.29
C ARG A 80 -8.91 13.06 -12.10
N ARG A 81 -8.50 13.14 -13.37
CA ARG A 81 -8.73 14.34 -14.21
C ARG A 81 -10.22 14.63 -14.39
N GLY A 82 -10.62 15.88 -14.17
CA GLY A 82 -11.99 16.39 -14.37
C GLY A 82 -13.02 15.84 -13.39
N ARG A 83 -12.59 15.14 -12.32
CA ARG A 83 -13.48 14.61 -11.28
C ARG A 83 -13.33 15.35 -9.97
N SER A 84 -14.41 15.39 -9.17
CA SER A 84 -14.30 15.85 -7.78
C SER A 84 -13.38 14.90 -6.98
N GLN A 85 -12.82 15.40 -5.88
CA GLN A 85 -11.96 14.61 -4.99
C GLN A 85 -12.65 13.31 -4.55
N GLU A 86 -13.92 13.37 -4.20
CA GLU A 86 -14.70 12.22 -3.79
C GLU A 86 -14.89 11.18 -4.91
N GLN A 87 -15.26 11.65 -6.12
CA GLN A 87 -15.41 10.78 -7.28
C GLN A 87 -14.08 10.08 -7.64
N ALA A 88 -12.99 10.83 -7.60
CA ALA A 88 -11.66 10.30 -7.88
C ALA A 88 -11.27 9.22 -6.86
N LEU A 89 -11.44 9.48 -5.57
CA LEU A 89 -11.14 8.52 -4.51
C LEU A 89 -11.99 7.25 -4.61
N ASN A 90 -13.29 7.39 -4.84
CA ASN A 90 -14.17 6.23 -5.03
C ASN A 90 -13.69 5.34 -6.17
N LEU A 91 -13.29 5.95 -7.29
CA LEU A 91 -12.83 5.21 -8.47
C LEU A 91 -11.47 4.53 -8.23
N LEU A 92 -10.53 5.26 -7.60
CA LEU A 92 -9.19 4.75 -7.32
C LEU A 92 -9.22 3.59 -6.33
N ILE A 93 -9.93 3.73 -5.20
CA ILE A 93 -10.04 2.67 -4.19
C ILE A 93 -10.82 1.47 -4.74
N ALA A 94 -11.86 1.68 -5.55
CA ALA A 94 -12.60 0.59 -6.19
C ALA A 94 -11.72 -0.16 -7.22
N GLY A 95 -10.92 0.57 -8.01
CA GLY A 95 -9.97 -0.02 -8.95
C GLY A 95 -8.89 -0.83 -8.24
N GLU A 96 -8.32 -0.30 -7.16
CA GLU A 96 -7.38 -1.00 -6.30
C GLU A 96 -7.98 -2.28 -5.72
N ALA A 97 -9.18 -2.20 -5.13
CA ALA A 97 -9.88 -3.36 -4.57
C ALA A 97 -10.16 -4.42 -5.64
N GLY A 98 -10.56 -4.01 -6.85
CA GLY A 98 -10.79 -4.92 -7.97
C GLY A 98 -9.53 -5.66 -8.41
N LEU A 99 -8.39 -4.96 -8.50
CA LEU A 99 -7.10 -5.56 -8.83
C LEU A 99 -6.61 -6.53 -7.74
N LEU A 100 -6.75 -6.16 -6.47
CA LEU A 100 -6.37 -7.02 -5.34
C LEU A 100 -7.27 -8.26 -5.23
N LEU A 101 -8.56 -8.13 -5.54
CA LEU A 101 -9.46 -9.29 -5.61
C LEU A 101 -9.05 -10.22 -6.76
N PHE A 102 -8.79 -9.66 -7.94
CA PHE A 102 -8.36 -10.45 -9.10
C PHE A 102 -7.01 -11.14 -8.82
N PHE A 103 -6.05 -10.42 -8.21
CA PHE A 103 -4.80 -11.01 -7.74
C PHE A 103 -5.05 -12.20 -6.80
N ALA A 104 -5.90 -12.02 -5.78
CA ALA A 104 -6.14 -13.08 -4.79
C ALA A 104 -6.78 -14.32 -5.43
N LEU A 105 -7.80 -14.14 -6.28
CA LEU A 105 -8.44 -15.26 -7.00
C LEU A 105 -7.46 -15.96 -7.93
N TYR A 106 -6.62 -15.19 -8.64
CA TYR A 106 -5.61 -15.75 -9.55
C TYR A 106 -4.53 -16.51 -8.78
N ALA A 107 -4.03 -15.96 -7.67
CA ALA A 107 -3.03 -16.60 -6.82
C ALA A 107 -3.54 -17.92 -6.19
N MET A 108 -4.81 -17.97 -5.79
CA MET A 108 -5.42 -19.19 -5.26
C MET A 108 -5.60 -20.28 -6.33
N TRP A 109 -5.68 -19.91 -7.60
CA TRP A 109 -5.83 -20.87 -8.70
C TRP A 109 -4.48 -21.33 -9.27
N THR A 110 -3.44 -20.52 -9.22
CA THR A 110 -2.14 -20.83 -9.83
C THR A 110 -1.17 -21.41 -8.81
N PRO A 111 -0.60 -22.61 -9.07
CA PRO A 111 0.45 -23.15 -8.21
C PRO A 111 1.66 -22.22 -8.23
N HIS A 112 2.24 -21.97 -7.05
CA HIS A 112 3.47 -21.19 -6.95
C HIS A 112 4.65 -21.97 -7.54
N VAL A 113 5.15 -21.51 -8.66
CA VAL A 113 6.42 -21.95 -9.25
C VAL A 113 7.32 -20.72 -9.32
N ALA A 114 8.35 -20.66 -8.50
CA ALA A 114 9.24 -19.49 -8.41
C ALA A 114 9.72 -19.03 -9.80
N HIS A 115 9.59 -17.74 -10.05
CA HIS A 115 9.93 -17.07 -11.31
C HIS A 115 9.13 -17.54 -12.54
N ALA A 116 7.97 -18.13 -12.36
CA ALA A 116 7.08 -18.45 -13.47
C ALA A 116 6.46 -17.19 -14.09
N PRO A 117 6.01 -17.24 -15.37
CA PRO A 117 5.24 -16.14 -15.96
C PRO A 117 3.99 -15.74 -15.15
N SER A 118 3.40 -16.69 -14.39
CA SER A 118 2.31 -16.44 -13.46
C SER A 118 2.69 -15.47 -12.34
N ASP A 119 3.94 -15.54 -11.84
CA ASP A 119 4.43 -14.65 -10.80
C ASP A 119 4.58 -13.22 -11.33
N HIS A 120 5.04 -13.05 -12.57
CA HIS A 120 5.13 -11.73 -13.20
C HIS A 120 3.75 -11.05 -13.32
N LEU A 121 2.69 -11.82 -13.65
CA LEU A 121 1.34 -11.28 -13.68
C LEU A 121 0.86 -10.88 -12.28
N GLN A 122 1.15 -11.70 -11.26
CA GLN A 122 0.83 -11.40 -9.88
C GLN A 122 1.55 -10.13 -9.40
N ILE A 123 2.86 -10.01 -9.67
CA ILE A 123 3.65 -8.81 -9.38
C ILE A 123 3.05 -7.58 -10.08
N LEU A 124 2.70 -7.70 -11.36
CA LEU A 124 2.10 -6.61 -12.14
C LEU A 124 0.79 -6.14 -11.49
N LEU A 125 -0.11 -7.05 -11.13
CA LEU A 125 -1.41 -6.73 -10.52
C LEU A 125 -1.23 -5.99 -9.19
N LEU A 126 -0.35 -6.50 -8.33
CA LEU A 126 -0.04 -5.85 -7.04
C LEU A 126 0.58 -4.47 -7.24
N ALA A 127 1.56 -4.34 -8.14
CA ALA A 127 2.25 -3.08 -8.39
C ALA A 127 1.31 -2.02 -9.01
N VAL A 128 0.43 -2.41 -9.95
CA VAL A 128 -0.61 -1.49 -10.49
C VAL A 128 -1.56 -1.04 -9.40
N ALA A 129 -2.03 -1.96 -8.53
CA ALA A 129 -2.89 -1.62 -7.41
C ALA A 129 -2.21 -0.60 -6.47
N MET A 130 -0.94 -0.81 -6.13
CA MET A 130 -0.17 0.12 -5.30
C MET A 130 0.08 1.47 -5.99
N GLY A 131 0.23 1.50 -7.32
CA GLY A 131 0.29 2.74 -8.10
C GLY A 131 -1.02 3.54 -8.02
N LEU A 132 -2.19 2.89 -8.09
CA LEU A 132 -3.49 3.54 -7.86
C LEU A 132 -3.60 4.08 -6.44
N GLN A 133 -3.19 3.30 -5.43
CA GLN A 133 -3.16 3.73 -4.02
C GLN A 133 -2.25 4.95 -3.82
N ALA A 134 -1.11 5.00 -4.48
CA ALA A 134 -0.20 6.16 -4.41
C ALA A 134 -0.89 7.45 -4.88
N VAL A 135 -1.65 7.40 -5.97
CA VAL A 135 -2.41 8.55 -6.47
C VAL A 135 -3.60 8.86 -5.55
N ALA A 136 -4.29 7.86 -5.02
CA ALA A 136 -5.38 8.06 -4.06
C ALA A 136 -4.89 8.80 -2.80
N SER A 137 -3.75 8.40 -2.26
CA SER A 137 -3.14 9.02 -1.07
C SER A 137 -2.76 10.48 -1.30
N GLN A 138 -2.26 10.84 -2.49
CA GLN A 138 -1.96 12.23 -2.86
C GLN A 138 -3.24 13.09 -2.97
N THR A 139 -4.36 12.48 -3.33
CA THR A 139 -5.65 13.18 -3.46
C THR A 139 -6.19 13.66 -2.12
N VAL A 140 -5.90 12.96 -1.02
CA VAL A 140 -6.30 13.32 0.35
C VAL A 140 -5.21 14.03 1.16
N SER A 141 -4.11 14.42 0.51
CA SER A 141 -2.95 15.09 1.16
C SER A 141 -2.26 14.24 2.25
N PHE A 142 -2.50 12.93 2.26
CA PHE A 142 -1.83 11.97 3.15
C PHE A 142 -1.05 10.95 2.33
N THR A 143 0.20 10.71 2.71
CA THR A 143 1.08 9.79 1.97
C THR A 143 1.13 8.44 2.67
N THR A 144 0.46 7.42 2.13
CA THR A 144 0.47 6.04 2.67
C THR A 144 1.65 5.21 2.20
N ILE A 145 2.27 5.56 1.08
CA ILE A 145 3.24 4.69 0.38
C ILE A 145 4.68 5.15 0.57
N VAL A 146 4.92 6.43 0.89
CA VAL A 146 6.30 6.93 1.07
C VAL A 146 6.68 6.88 2.54
N PHE A 147 7.00 5.69 3.05
CA PHE A 147 7.35 5.46 4.45
C PHE A 147 8.55 6.31 4.90
N THR A 148 9.56 6.45 4.05
CA THR A 148 10.73 7.29 4.36
C THR A 148 10.32 8.73 4.65
N THR A 149 9.45 9.32 3.82
CA THR A 149 8.93 10.67 4.04
C THR A 149 8.08 10.76 5.31
N THR A 150 7.23 9.76 5.55
CA THR A 150 6.39 9.71 6.76
C THR A 150 7.26 9.60 8.01
N LEU A 151 8.27 8.74 8.01
CA LEU A 151 9.20 8.59 9.12
C LEU A 151 10.02 9.87 9.36
N THR A 152 10.53 10.51 8.30
CA THR A 152 11.27 11.77 8.40
C THR A 152 10.39 12.88 9.00
N LYS A 153 9.16 13.02 8.54
CA LYS A 153 8.19 13.99 9.09
C LYS A 153 7.88 13.70 10.56
N LEU A 154 7.61 12.42 10.87
CA LEU A 154 7.32 12.00 12.25
C LEU A 154 8.45 12.35 13.21
N VAL A 155 9.69 11.97 12.87
CA VAL A 155 10.87 12.25 13.70
C VAL A 155 11.12 13.74 13.77
N GLY A 156 11.00 14.47 12.64
CA GLY A 156 11.17 15.93 12.59
C GLY A 156 10.17 16.64 13.50
N THR A 157 8.89 16.32 13.41
CA THR A 157 7.85 16.93 14.26
C THR A 157 8.06 16.64 15.73
N ILE A 158 8.49 15.41 16.09
CA ILE A 158 8.83 15.07 17.49
C ILE A 158 10.03 15.90 17.96
N ALA A 159 11.09 15.99 17.16
CA ALA A 159 12.28 16.75 17.49
C ALA A 159 11.96 18.24 17.68
N ASP A 160 11.17 18.83 16.79
CA ASP A 160 10.74 20.22 16.91
C ASP A 160 9.86 20.46 18.14
N SER A 161 8.97 19.53 18.47
CA SER A 161 8.15 19.61 19.67
C SER A 161 8.99 19.57 20.96
N ILE A 162 10.05 18.74 20.99
CA ILE A 162 10.95 18.66 22.11
C ILE A 162 11.83 19.93 22.23
N ALA A 163 12.35 20.43 21.09
CA ALA A 163 13.26 21.56 21.06
C ALA A 163 12.57 22.89 21.39
N ASN A 164 11.37 23.10 20.88
CA ASN A 164 10.66 24.38 20.93
C ASN A 164 9.49 24.40 21.92
N GLY A 165 9.15 23.26 22.56
CA GLY A 165 7.96 23.12 23.41
C GLY A 165 6.64 23.27 22.64
N ASP A 166 6.67 23.20 21.30
CA ASP A 166 5.50 23.35 20.45
C ASP A 166 4.75 22.01 20.32
N VAL A 167 3.53 21.99 20.81
CA VAL A 167 2.63 20.82 20.78
C VAL A 167 1.67 20.85 19.59
N SER A 168 1.75 21.83 18.70
CA SER A 168 0.83 22.01 17.57
C SER A 168 0.87 20.84 16.58
N GLY A 169 2.03 20.20 16.42
CA GLY A 169 2.24 19.04 15.53
C GLY A 169 1.80 17.69 16.10
N LEU A 170 1.36 17.59 17.34
CA LEU A 170 1.04 16.29 17.98
C LEU A 170 -0.09 15.51 17.26
N LYS A 171 -1.01 16.21 16.62
CA LYS A 171 -2.07 15.55 15.82
C LYS A 171 -1.46 14.84 14.60
N ASP A 172 -0.51 15.45 13.94
CA ASP A 172 0.17 14.89 12.77
C ASP A 172 1.07 13.72 13.18
N VAL A 173 1.79 13.85 14.30
CA VAL A 173 2.56 12.74 14.90
C VAL A 173 1.67 11.53 15.15
N LYS A 174 0.49 11.74 15.71
CA LYS A 174 -0.45 10.64 16.03
C LYS A 174 -0.89 9.89 14.77
N ILE A 175 -1.32 10.59 13.72
CA ILE A 175 -1.79 9.94 12.49
C ILE A 175 -0.63 9.27 11.72
N GLN A 176 0.55 9.89 11.68
CA GLN A 176 1.73 9.33 11.05
C GLN A 176 2.20 8.06 11.79
N SER A 177 2.26 8.08 13.13
CA SER A 177 2.58 6.89 13.93
C SER A 177 1.57 5.77 13.73
N ALA A 178 0.27 6.09 13.74
CA ALA A 178 -0.77 5.12 13.51
C ALA A 178 -0.67 4.49 12.10
N THR A 179 -0.30 5.27 11.08
CA THR A 179 -0.09 4.79 9.71
C THR A 179 1.09 3.81 9.63
N VAL A 180 2.22 4.15 10.28
CA VAL A 180 3.39 3.25 10.37
C VAL A 180 3.02 1.95 11.08
N ILE A 181 2.31 2.04 12.20
CA ILE A 181 1.86 0.87 12.97
C ILE A 181 0.90 0.02 12.14
N ALA A 182 -0.04 0.62 11.41
CA ALA A 182 -0.98 -0.10 10.56
C ALA A 182 -0.28 -0.89 9.45
N TYR A 183 0.71 -0.28 8.79
CA TYR A 183 1.53 -0.97 7.80
C TYR A 183 2.32 -2.13 8.43
N LEU A 184 3.02 -1.88 9.53
CA LEU A 184 3.77 -2.92 10.22
C LEU A 184 2.86 -4.07 10.66
N PHE A 185 1.65 -3.77 11.10
CA PHE A 185 0.67 -4.79 11.48
C PHE A 185 0.23 -5.63 10.27
N GLY A 186 -0.04 -5.00 9.11
CA GLY A 186 -0.32 -5.71 7.86
C GLY A 186 0.83 -6.60 7.42
N ALA A 187 2.05 -6.07 7.47
CA ALA A 187 3.27 -6.80 7.15
C ALA A 187 3.50 -8.00 8.08
N LEU A 188 3.40 -7.79 9.40
CA LEU A 188 3.58 -8.84 10.41
C LEU A 188 2.52 -9.93 10.30
N LEU A 189 1.26 -9.55 10.13
CA LEU A 189 0.16 -10.50 10.01
C LEU A 189 0.34 -11.36 8.74
N SER A 190 0.66 -10.74 7.61
CA SER A 190 0.93 -11.49 6.36
C SER A 190 2.13 -12.41 6.52
N GLY A 191 3.23 -11.92 7.11
CA GLY A 191 4.42 -12.74 7.37
C GLY A 191 4.12 -13.94 8.26
N ALA A 192 3.35 -13.74 9.34
CA ALA A 192 2.94 -14.83 10.22
C ALA A 192 2.07 -15.85 9.48
N LEU A 193 1.08 -15.41 8.69
CA LEU A 193 0.23 -16.32 7.93
C LEU A 193 1.02 -17.11 6.87
N ILE A 194 1.99 -16.49 6.20
CA ILE A 194 2.87 -17.18 5.24
C ILE A 194 3.72 -18.25 5.94
N VAL A 195 4.32 -17.92 7.07
CA VAL A 195 5.12 -18.89 7.86
C VAL A 195 4.28 -20.08 8.30
N HIS A 196 3.01 -19.85 8.65
CA HIS A 196 2.06 -20.91 9.01
C HIS A 196 1.38 -21.55 7.79
N LYS A 197 1.82 -21.24 6.56
CA LYS A 197 1.31 -21.80 5.30
C LYS A 197 -0.19 -21.61 5.09
N VAL A 198 -0.72 -20.46 5.51
CA VAL A 198 -2.12 -20.07 5.30
C VAL A 198 -2.23 -19.46 3.90
N GLU A 199 -2.82 -20.20 2.97
CA GLU A 199 -2.92 -19.80 1.56
C GLU A 199 -3.83 -18.58 1.36
N GLU A 200 -4.84 -18.42 2.20
CA GLU A 200 -5.80 -17.30 2.17
C GLU A 200 -5.17 -15.94 2.52
N VAL A 201 -3.89 -15.89 2.87
CA VAL A 201 -3.16 -14.64 3.12
C VAL A 201 -3.27 -13.65 1.95
N VAL A 202 -3.39 -14.16 0.73
CA VAL A 202 -3.55 -13.35 -0.49
C VAL A 202 -4.84 -12.52 -0.51
N LEU A 203 -5.85 -12.87 0.30
CA LEU A 203 -7.09 -12.09 0.46
C LEU A 203 -6.94 -10.90 1.41
N LEU A 204 -5.91 -10.90 2.25
CA LEU A 204 -5.75 -9.90 3.32
C LEU A 204 -5.68 -8.45 2.79
N PRO A 205 -4.90 -8.14 1.74
CA PRO A 205 -4.87 -6.80 1.17
C PRO A 205 -6.24 -6.37 0.62
N PHE A 206 -6.92 -7.26 -0.09
CA PHE A 206 -8.27 -6.99 -0.61
C PHE A 206 -9.25 -6.65 0.52
N ILE A 207 -9.26 -7.41 1.61
CA ILE A 207 -10.13 -7.15 2.75
C ILE A 207 -9.86 -5.77 3.34
N GLY A 208 -8.59 -5.38 3.51
CA GLY A 208 -8.21 -4.06 3.99
C GLY A 208 -8.76 -2.93 3.11
N VAL A 209 -8.55 -3.01 1.79
CA VAL A 209 -9.01 -1.98 0.84
C VAL A 209 -10.53 -1.98 0.68
N ALA A 210 -11.17 -3.14 0.67
CA ALA A 210 -12.63 -3.23 0.61
C ALA A 210 -13.29 -2.58 1.83
N LEU A 211 -12.75 -2.79 3.03
CA LEU A 211 -13.19 -2.10 4.25
C LEU A 211 -12.97 -0.59 4.14
N ALA A 212 -11.83 -0.15 3.62
CA ALA A 212 -11.54 1.27 3.38
C ALA A 212 -12.59 1.88 2.43
N PHE A 213 -12.93 1.19 1.34
CA PHE A 213 -13.96 1.62 0.39
C PHE A 213 -15.33 1.76 1.03
N VAL A 214 -15.76 0.76 1.80
CA VAL A 214 -17.05 0.81 2.51
C VAL A 214 -17.10 1.96 3.51
N MET A 215 -16.02 2.20 4.25
CA MET A 215 -15.93 3.30 5.20
C MET A 215 -15.96 4.66 4.52
N HIS A 216 -15.23 4.82 3.42
CA HIS A 216 -15.24 6.04 2.62
C HIS A 216 -16.67 6.38 2.13
N ARG A 217 -17.38 5.41 1.57
CA ARG A 217 -18.78 5.61 1.11
C ARG A 217 -19.76 5.93 2.23
N ARG A 218 -19.57 5.34 3.42
CA ARG A 218 -20.42 5.64 4.59
C ARG A 218 -20.22 7.06 5.13
N SER A 219 -19.00 7.59 5.04
CA SER A 219 -18.71 8.97 5.45
C SER A 219 -19.54 9.98 4.67
N HIS A 220 -19.59 9.81 3.34
CA HIS A 220 -20.28 10.76 2.46
C HIS A 220 -21.82 10.64 2.52
N ARG A 221 -22.36 9.44 2.75
CA ARG A 221 -23.81 9.26 2.93
C ARG A 221 -24.38 9.91 4.19
N LYS A 222 -23.56 10.21 5.19
CA LYS A 222 -23.98 10.89 6.43
C LYS A 222 -23.86 12.40 6.33
N ALA A 223 -23.15 12.92 5.33
CA ALA A 223 -22.94 14.34 5.10
C ALA A 223 -23.91 14.93 4.04
N ALA A 224 -24.60 14.07 3.28
CA ALA A 224 -25.67 14.44 2.34
C ALA A 224 -27.04 14.25 2.99
#